data_4e27eab46c928937029352102d61efb4
#
_entry.id   4e27eab46c928937029352102d61efb4
#
_cell.length_a   1.000
_cell.length_b   1.000
_cell.length_c   1.000
_cell.angle_alpha   90.00
_cell.angle_beta   90.00
_cell.angle_gamma   90.00
#
_symmetry.space_group_name_H-M   'P 1'
#
loop_
_entity.id
_entity.type
_entity.pdbx_description
1 polymer ?
#
loop_
_entity_poly.entity_id
_entity_poly.type
_entity_poly.pdbx_seq_one_letter_code
_entity_poly.pdbx_strand_id
1 'polypeptide(L)'
;MTRISWAAALVALVVSLHPAPTRAFELSASAAYWTENSSAFTVTLGKLFDLPGFQLGPRVGFAYVTSPNSVGVPADLVAHLAIGTFYIEGQAGAWFLFSRDPVVRFHATGGGGLDLGVVKVGVEAGYLHNGGLFGARVSFSL
;
A
#
# COMPACT_ATOMS: atom_id res chain seq x y z
N MET A 1 -24.68 31.43 10.06
CA MET A 1 -23.66 30.85 9.13
C MET A 1 -23.13 29.57 9.73
N THR A 2 -23.65 28.43 9.28
CA THR A 2 -23.25 27.09 9.73
C THR A 2 -21.90 26.76 9.12
N ARG A 3 -20.90 26.61 9.95
CA ARG A 3 -19.59 26.07 9.53
C ARG A 3 -19.79 24.59 9.22
N ILE A 4 -20.01 24.27 7.96
CA ILE A 4 -19.90 22.89 7.50
C ILE A 4 -18.45 22.52 7.69
N SER A 5 -18.17 21.63 8.62
CA SER A 5 -16.79 21.18 8.84
C SER A 5 -16.35 20.40 7.60
N TRP A 6 -15.19 20.70 7.07
CA TRP A 6 -14.59 20.01 5.93
C TRP A 6 -14.51 18.48 6.14
N ALA A 7 -14.43 18.06 7.41
CA ALA A 7 -14.50 16.66 7.80
C ALA A 7 -15.84 16.01 7.46
N ALA A 8 -16.97 16.72 7.67
CA ALA A 8 -18.29 16.21 7.32
C ALA A 8 -18.49 16.13 5.80
N ALA A 9 -17.94 17.08 5.05
CA ALA A 9 -17.96 17.06 3.58
C ALA A 9 -17.10 15.91 3.01
N LEU A 10 -15.95 15.64 3.60
CA LEU A 10 -15.08 14.51 3.23
C LEU A 10 -15.75 13.17 3.55
N VAL A 11 -16.37 13.03 4.71
CA VAL A 11 -17.12 11.82 5.08
C VAL A 11 -18.33 11.62 4.19
N ALA A 12 -19.08 12.68 3.86
CA ALA A 12 -20.21 12.61 2.95
C ALA A 12 -19.79 12.25 1.51
N LEU A 13 -18.63 12.73 1.06
CA LEU A 13 -18.04 12.36 -0.24
C LEU A 13 -17.66 10.87 -0.28
N VAL A 14 -17.08 10.35 0.77
CA VAL A 14 -16.70 8.93 0.88
C VAL A 14 -17.94 8.02 0.95
N VAL A 15 -19.01 8.46 1.62
CA VAL A 15 -20.24 7.66 1.79
C VAL A 15 -21.13 7.72 0.54
N SER A 16 -21.10 8.80 -0.24
CA SER A 16 -21.91 8.93 -1.47
C SER A 16 -21.31 8.24 -2.70
N LEU A 17 -20.08 7.76 -2.63
CA LEU A 17 -19.45 6.94 -3.66
C LEU A 17 -19.98 5.51 -3.54
N HIS A 18 -21.08 5.20 -4.21
CA HIS A 18 -21.56 3.82 -4.32
C HIS A 18 -20.46 2.96 -4.96
N PRO A 19 -20.02 1.89 -4.31
CA PRO A 19 -18.99 1.03 -4.87
C PRO A 19 -19.54 0.38 -6.14
N ALA A 20 -18.88 0.64 -7.27
CA ALA A 20 -18.98 -0.24 -8.44
C ALA A 20 -18.60 -1.67 -8.02
N PRO A 21 -19.04 -2.72 -8.78
CA PRO A 21 -18.77 -4.11 -8.42
C PRO A 21 -17.26 -4.30 -8.21
N THR A 22 -16.90 -4.53 -7.00
CA THR A 22 -15.54 -4.57 -6.49
C THR A 22 -14.83 -5.82 -6.98
N ARG A 23 -13.66 -5.66 -7.56
CA ARG A 23 -12.65 -6.73 -7.50
C ARG A 23 -12.47 -7.06 -6.03
N ALA A 24 -12.68 -8.33 -5.63
CA ALA A 24 -12.92 -8.62 -4.24
C ALA A 24 -11.70 -8.30 -3.37
N PHE A 25 -10.52 -8.80 -3.72
CA PHE A 25 -9.29 -8.60 -2.96
C PHE A 25 -8.04 -8.65 -3.86
N GLU A 26 -6.96 -8.07 -3.39
CA GLU A 26 -5.64 -8.15 -4.00
C GLU A 26 -4.66 -8.76 -2.99
N LEU A 27 -4.05 -9.87 -3.35
CA LEU A 27 -2.94 -10.47 -2.62
C LEU A 27 -1.63 -10.00 -3.24
N SER A 28 -0.74 -9.43 -2.44
CA SER A 28 0.55 -8.93 -2.92
C SER A 28 1.70 -9.53 -2.15
N ALA A 29 2.81 -9.77 -2.85
CA ALA A 29 4.09 -10.12 -2.25
C ALA A 29 5.15 -9.13 -2.75
N SER A 30 6.00 -8.64 -1.86
CA SER A 30 7.11 -7.78 -2.22
C SER A 30 8.42 -8.19 -1.57
N ALA A 31 9.51 -7.87 -2.26
CA ALA A 31 10.86 -7.96 -1.74
C ALA A 31 11.55 -6.62 -2.00
N ALA A 32 12.07 -6.02 -0.95
CA ALA A 32 12.68 -4.70 -1.00
C ALA A 32 14.00 -4.66 -0.24
N TYR A 33 14.91 -3.83 -0.72
CA TYR A 33 16.09 -3.42 0.01
C TYR A 33 15.79 -2.16 0.82
N TRP A 34 16.13 -2.18 2.09
CA TRP A 34 16.04 -1.04 2.99
C TRP A 34 17.44 -0.53 3.31
N THR A 35 17.68 0.77 3.15
CA THR A 35 19.02 1.38 3.27
C THR A 35 19.64 1.29 4.67
N GLU A 36 18.93 0.77 5.65
CA GLU A 36 19.49 0.35 6.95
C GLU A 36 20.19 -1.04 6.90
N ASN A 37 20.74 -1.43 5.75
CA ASN A 37 21.37 -2.74 5.48
C ASN A 37 20.45 -3.94 5.75
N SER A 38 19.18 -3.80 5.44
CA SER A 38 18.16 -4.82 5.65
C SER A 38 17.45 -5.15 4.34
N SER A 39 16.94 -6.37 4.26
CA SER A 39 15.95 -6.73 3.25
C SER A 39 14.60 -6.87 3.91
N ALA A 40 13.56 -6.38 3.26
CA ALA A 40 12.18 -6.46 3.72
C ALA A 40 11.38 -7.34 2.75
N PHE A 41 10.66 -8.31 3.30
CA PHE A 41 9.75 -9.17 2.56
C PHE A 41 8.36 -8.98 3.13
N THR A 42 7.36 -8.75 2.25
CA THR A 42 5.98 -8.58 2.70
C THR A 42 5.04 -9.49 1.93
N VAL A 43 4.00 -9.96 2.62
CA VAL A 43 2.81 -10.54 2.01
C VAL A 43 1.62 -9.78 2.55
N THR A 44 0.85 -9.17 1.67
CA THR A 44 -0.25 -8.30 2.08
C THR A 44 -1.53 -8.63 1.34
N LEU A 45 -2.65 -8.41 2.00
CA LEU A 45 -3.99 -8.48 1.44
C LEU A 45 -4.59 -7.08 1.47
N GLY A 46 -5.11 -6.62 0.35
CA GLY A 46 -5.76 -5.34 0.21
C GLY A 46 -7.13 -5.45 -0.43
N LYS A 47 -7.94 -4.42 -0.23
CA LYS A 47 -9.20 -4.24 -0.94
C LYS A 47 -9.23 -2.84 -1.51
N LEU A 48 -9.23 -2.72 -2.84
CA LEU A 48 -9.31 -1.46 -3.54
C LEU A 48 -10.75 -1.17 -3.94
N PHE A 49 -11.19 0.05 -3.71
CA PHE A 49 -12.50 0.56 -4.09
C PHE A 49 -12.35 1.49 -5.27
N ASP A 50 -13.19 1.30 -6.28
CA ASP A 50 -13.18 2.14 -7.47
C ASP A 50 -13.72 3.54 -7.16
N LEU A 51 -12.91 4.54 -7.46
CA LEU A 51 -13.26 5.95 -7.43
C LEU A 51 -13.17 6.52 -8.86
N PRO A 52 -13.78 7.66 -9.14
CA PRO A 52 -13.62 8.29 -10.45
C PRO A 52 -12.16 8.56 -10.78
N GLY A 53 -11.61 7.79 -11.74
CA GLY A 53 -10.25 7.93 -12.25
C GLY A 53 -9.14 7.17 -11.51
N PHE A 54 -9.40 6.60 -10.34
CA PHE A 54 -8.40 5.83 -9.57
C PHE A 54 -9.07 4.86 -8.59
N GLN A 55 -8.27 4.02 -7.97
CA GLN A 55 -8.72 3.12 -6.89
C GLN A 55 -8.04 3.50 -5.58
N LEU A 56 -8.74 3.34 -4.47
CA LEU A 56 -8.22 3.61 -3.13
C LEU A 56 -8.66 2.51 -2.16
N GLY A 57 -7.78 2.09 -1.26
CA GLY A 57 -8.20 1.14 -0.24
C GLY A 57 -7.12 0.72 0.73
N PRO A 58 -7.50 0.06 1.82
CA PRO A 58 -6.57 -0.44 2.81
C PRO A 58 -5.82 -1.69 2.32
N ARG A 59 -4.60 -1.84 2.81
CA ARG A 59 -3.75 -3.03 2.63
C ARG A 59 -3.10 -3.35 3.97
N VAL A 60 -3.16 -4.59 4.39
CA VAL A 60 -2.58 -5.08 5.64
C VAL A 60 -1.95 -6.46 5.41
N GLY A 61 -0.97 -6.82 6.20
CA GLY A 61 -0.35 -8.12 6.02
C GLY A 61 0.74 -8.45 7.02
N PHE A 62 1.72 -9.18 6.53
CA PHE A 62 2.87 -9.64 7.28
C PHE A 62 4.16 -9.11 6.65
N ALA A 63 5.10 -8.68 7.47
CA ALA A 63 6.43 -8.25 7.06
C ALA A 63 7.50 -9.04 7.81
N TYR A 64 8.56 -9.38 7.10
CA TYR A 64 9.79 -9.91 7.65
C TYR A 64 10.96 -9.05 7.21
N VAL A 65 11.75 -8.58 8.16
CA VAL A 65 12.91 -7.72 7.93
C VAL A 65 14.14 -8.40 8.47
N THR A 66 15.21 -8.41 7.69
CA THR A 66 16.50 -8.97 8.08
C THR A 66 17.37 -7.92 8.80
N SER A 67 18.42 -8.36 9.52
CA SER A 67 19.52 -7.55 10.05
C SER A 67 19.14 -6.33 10.93
N PRO A 68 18.65 -6.53 12.14
CA PRO A 68 18.32 -7.77 12.84
C PRO A 68 16.96 -8.32 12.39
N ASN A 69 16.79 -9.62 12.51
CA ASN A 69 15.53 -10.27 12.15
C ASN A 69 14.36 -9.71 12.95
N SER A 70 13.34 -9.29 12.25
CA SER A 70 12.13 -8.73 12.86
C SER A 70 10.92 -9.13 12.04
N VAL A 71 9.84 -9.44 12.71
CA VAL A 71 8.53 -9.64 12.12
C VAL A 71 7.63 -8.46 12.43
N GLY A 72 6.68 -8.22 11.57
CA GLY A 72 5.76 -7.10 11.78
C GLY A 72 4.51 -7.16 10.93
N VAL A 73 3.68 -6.16 11.13
CA VAL A 73 2.41 -5.97 10.42
C VAL A 73 2.46 -4.62 9.70
N PRO A 74 2.54 -4.62 8.36
CA PRO A 74 2.30 -3.42 7.57
C PRO A 74 0.80 -3.12 7.52
N ALA A 75 0.44 -1.85 7.65
CA ALA A 75 -0.92 -1.35 7.50
C ALA A 75 -0.85 -0.04 6.70
N ASP A 76 -1.24 -0.11 5.44
CA ASP A 76 -1.11 0.97 4.48
C ASP A 76 -2.45 1.33 3.83
N LEU A 77 -2.58 2.58 3.44
CA LEU A 77 -3.58 3.04 2.49
C LEU A 77 -2.94 3.11 1.11
N VAL A 78 -3.60 2.56 0.11
CA VAL A 78 -3.10 2.42 -1.25
C VAL A 78 -3.96 3.22 -2.20
N ALA A 79 -3.33 4.03 -3.06
CA ALA A 79 -3.94 4.66 -4.21
C ALA A 79 -3.37 4.04 -5.49
N HIS A 80 -4.23 3.59 -6.39
CA HIS A 80 -3.86 2.88 -7.62
C HIS A 80 -4.51 3.54 -8.83
N LEU A 81 -3.72 3.79 -9.86
CA LEU A 81 -4.15 4.36 -11.13
C LEU A 81 -3.74 3.43 -12.28
N ALA A 82 -4.71 2.93 -13.02
CA ALA A 82 -4.47 2.13 -14.21
C ALA A 82 -4.42 3.01 -15.47
N ILE A 83 -3.41 2.79 -16.32
CA ILE A 83 -3.20 3.50 -17.59
C ILE A 83 -2.92 2.45 -18.67
N GLY A 84 -3.98 1.89 -19.27
CA GLY A 84 -3.87 0.77 -20.20
C GLY A 84 -3.31 -0.48 -19.50
N THR A 85 -2.19 -1.01 -20.00
CA THR A 85 -1.46 -2.14 -19.40
C THR A 85 -0.45 -1.69 -18.34
N PHE A 86 -0.30 -0.40 -18.10
CA PHE A 86 0.55 0.14 -17.05
C PHE A 86 -0.28 0.54 -15.84
N TYR A 87 0.34 0.56 -14.67
CA TYR A 87 -0.25 1.17 -13.49
C TYR A 87 0.78 2.00 -12.73
N ILE A 88 0.28 2.96 -11.97
CA ILE A 88 1.01 3.71 -10.95
C ILE A 88 0.33 3.45 -9.62
N GLU A 89 1.10 3.24 -8.59
CA GLU A 89 0.59 3.00 -7.25
C GLU A 89 1.38 3.81 -6.23
N GLY A 90 0.67 4.41 -5.30
CA GLY A 90 1.24 5.03 -4.11
C GLY A 90 0.65 4.39 -2.87
N GLN A 91 1.43 4.21 -1.83
CA GLN A 91 0.96 3.71 -0.54
C GLN A 91 1.63 4.45 0.60
N ALA A 92 0.89 4.65 1.68
CA ALA A 92 1.39 5.24 2.90
C ALA A 92 0.68 4.65 4.12
N GLY A 93 1.42 4.49 5.21
CA GLY A 93 0.87 3.94 6.44
C GLY A 93 1.88 3.75 7.53
N ALA A 94 1.66 2.75 8.36
CA ALA A 94 2.51 2.40 9.46
C ALA A 94 2.87 0.91 9.44
N TRP A 95 4.12 0.62 9.70
CA TRP A 95 4.61 -0.72 9.93
C TRP A 95 4.88 -0.93 11.42
N PHE A 96 4.36 -2.00 11.96
CA PHE A 96 4.57 -2.42 13.35
C PHE A 96 5.62 -3.53 13.36
N LEU A 97 6.89 -3.19 13.67
CA LEU A 97 8.02 -4.13 13.70
C LEU A 97 8.32 -4.51 15.16
N PHE A 98 7.93 -5.71 15.58
CA PHE A 98 7.84 -6.08 16.98
C PHE A 98 9.18 -6.20 17.73
N SER A 99 10.27 -6.42 17.04
CA SER A 99 11.59 -6.53 17.67
C SER A 99 12.50 -5.33 17.38
N ARG A 100 11.90 -4.19 17.04
CA ARG A 100 12.62 -2.96 16.70
C ARG A 100 12.14 -1.79 17.53
N ASP A 101 13.03 -0.84 17.77
CA ASP A 101 12.73 0.43 18.42
C ASP A 101 12.98 1.58 17.42
N PRO A 102 11.97 2.45 17.15
CA PRO A 102 10.57 2.32 17.59
C PRO A 102 9.83 1.17 16.91
N VAL A 103 8.85 0.61 17.60
CA VAL A 103 7.99 -0.47 17.08
C VAL A 103 7.15 0.02 15.89
N VAL A 104 6.62 1.24 15.98
CA VAL A 104 5.81 1.85 14.92
C VAL A 104 6.70 2.67 14.01
N ARG A 105 6.66 2.39 12.71
CA ARG A 105 7.45 3.08 11.70
C ARG A 105 6.57 3.57 10.56
N PHE A 106 6.71 4.84 10.21
CA PHE A 106 6.03 5.40 9.06
C PHE A 106 6.58 4.80 7.76
N HIS A 107 5.68 4.49 6.85
CA HIS A 107 5.99 3.92 5.54
C HIS A 107 5.28 4.72 4.45
N ALA A 108 6.00 5.03 3.38
CA ALA A 108 5.44 5.61 2.17
C ALA A 108 6.27 5.19 0.96
N THR A 109 5.61 4.62 -0.04
CA THR A 109 6.25 4.26 -1.31
C THR A 109 5.38 4.66 -2.50
N GLY A 110 6.04 4.88 -3.62
CA GLY A 110 5.43 5.01 -4.93
C GLY A 110 6.07 4.03 -5.88
N GLY A 111 5.31 3.56 -6.83
CA GLY A 111 5.79 2.60 -7.81
C GLY A 111 4.89 2.50 -9.02
N GLY A 112 5.20 1.55 -9.85
CA GLY A 112 4.41 1.26 -11.04
C GLY A 112 4.90 0.01 -11.73
N GLY A 113 4.14 -0.43 -12.71
CA GLY A 113 4.45 -1.67 -13.42
C GLY A 113 3.44 -2.01 -14.49
N LEU A 114 3.34 -3.30 -14.75
CA LEU A 114 2.44 -3.87 -15.74
C LEU A 114 1.26 -4.57 -15.05
N ASP A 115 0.07 -4.25 -15.51
CA ASP A 115 -1.17 -4.95 -15.16
C ASP A 115 -1.52 -5.93 -16.28
N LEU A 116 -1.38 -7.21 -16.01
CA LEU A 116 -1.67 -8.31 -16.94
C LEU A 116 -3.05 -8.94 -16.66
N GLY A 117 -3.92 -8.23 -15.94
CA GLY A 117 -5.26 -8.65 -15.56
C GLY A 117 -5.30 -9.34 -14.21
N VAL A 118 -5.00 -10.63 -14.15
CA VAL A 118 -4.99 -11.40 -12.88
C VAL A 118 -3.72 -11.13 -12.08
N VAL A 119 -2.61 -10.83 -12.78
CA VAL A 119 -1.29 -10.60 -12.19
C VAL A 119 -0.81 -9.20 -12.51
N LYS A 120 -0.29 -8.51 -11.52
CA LYS A 120 0.45 -7.25 -11.69
C LYS A 120 1.89 -7.46 -11.24
N VAL A 121 2.83 -6.89 -11.97
CA VAL A 121 4.24 -6.89 -11.61
C VAL A 121 4.77 -5.47 -11.67
N GLY A 122 5.56 -5.07 -10.69
CA GLY A 122 6.07 -3.71 -10.64
C GLY A 122 7.25 -3.53 -9.73
N VAL A 123 7.74 -2.31 -9.72
CA VAL A 123 8.80 -1.84 -8.83
C VAL A 123 8.27 -0.72 -7.95
N GLU A 124 8.85 -0.61 -6.77
CA GLU A 124 8.49 0.42 -5.80
C GLU A 124 9.74 1.06 -5.20
N ALA A 125 9.64 2.32 -4.88
CA ALA A 125 10.66 3.07 -4.18
C ALA A 125 10.00 4.03 -3.19
N GLY A 126 10.64 4.27 -2.06
CA GLY A 126 10.09 5.16 -1.06
C GLY A 126 10.86 5.14 0.23
N TYR A 127 10.16 5.10 1.32
CA TYR A 127 10.65 5.45 2.61
C TYR A 127 10.03 4.57 3.70
N LEU A 128 10.86 4.03 4.54
CA LEU A 128 10.46 3.34 5.77
C LEU A 128 11.27 3.91 6.94
N HIS A 129 10.60 4.62 7.84
CA HIS A 129 11.17 5.34 8.96
C HIS A 129 12.24 6.35 8.49
N ASN A 130 13.51 6.11 8.74
CA ASN A 130 14.62 7.00 8.36
C ASN A 130 15.42 6.49 7.15
N GLY A 131 14.96 5.46 6.47
CA GLY A 131 15.67 4.84 5.37
C GLY A 131 14.90 4.75 4.08
N GLY A 132 15.60 4.78 2.95
CA GLY A 132 15.03 4.52 1.65
C GLY A 132 14.68 3.04 1.49
N LEU A 133 13.61 2.76 0.78
CA LEU A 133 13.13 1.43 0.46
C LEU A 133 13.02 1.30 -1.06
N PHE A 134 13.57 0.23 -1.63
CA PHE A 134 13.54 -0.04 -3.07
C PHE A 134 13.23 -1.52 -3.28
N GLY A 135 12.23 -1.82 -4.07
CA GLY A 135 11.82 -3.20 -4.22
C GLY A 135 11.03 -3.51 -5.46
N ALA A 136 10.65 -4.78 -5.55
CA ALA A 136 9.75 -5.30 -6.56
C ALA A 136 8.52 -5.93 -5.89
N ARG A 137 7.39 -5.86 -6.58
CA ARG A 137 6.10 -6.36 -6.11
C ARG A 137 5.41 -7.19 -7.17
N VAL A 138 4.79 -8.27 -6.75
CA VAL A 138 3.84 -9.04 -7.54
C VAL A 138 2.51 -9.03 -6.80
N SER A 139 1.43 -8.78 -7.50
CA SER A 139 0.07 -8.76 -6.95
C SER A 139 -0.85 -9.65 -7.78
N PHE A 140 -1.80 -10.29 -7.11
CA PHE A 140 -2.82 -11.14 -7.70
C PHE A 140 -4.21 -10.59 -7.34
N SER A 141 -5.04 -10.40 -8.37
CA SER A 141 -6.45 -10.07 -8.18
C SER A 141 -7.24 -11.36 -7.91
N LEU A 142 -7.93 -11.41 -6.75
CA LEU A 142 -8.70 -12.55 -6.27
C LEU A 142 -10.20 -12.35 -6.52
#